data_1bb61551143c79bdc119c4aea75971dd
#
_entry.id   1bb61551143c79bdc119c4aea75971dd
#
_cell.length_a   1.000
_cell.length_b   1.000
_cell.length_c   1.000
_cell.angle_alpha   90.00
_cell.angle_beta   90.00
_cell.angle_gamma   90.00
#
_symmetry.space_group_name_H-M   'P 1'
#
loop_
_entity.id
_entity.type
_entity.pdbx_description
1 polymer ?
#
loop_
_entity_poly.entity_id
_entity_poly.type
_entity_poly.pdbx_seq_one_letter_code
_entity_poly.pdbx_strand_id
1 'polypeptide(L)'
;MTWKTAYRSIYYDGAPEPADPNLTKENTALLLIDVQNTYFTRLERASLSADEQRRYDAWSPFHERMREIVIPRTRELLGLFRNNGYECLFARIACHTMNGRDRSLSQKMPGWNNLLLPKDEAPSQLVAELQPRGDEIVVTKTTDSALTGTNLRLILTNLGIKTVVCCGIFTDQCVSSTVRSLADESFGVVVVEDCCAAGTNELHRKELEIINMIYCHVMSSIELKAIMGLGLK
;
A
#
# COMPACT_ATOMS: atom_id res chain seq x y z
N MET A 1 -3.25 -20.54 11.37
CA MET A 1 -2.04 -20.34 10.55
C MET A 1 -1.36 -19.07 11.02
N THR A 2 -0.03 -19.09 11.14
CA THR A 2 0.77 -17.88 11.40
C THR A 2 1.24 -17.30 10.07
N TRP A 3 1.76 -16.08 10.06
CA TRP A 3 2.34 -15.46 8.87
C TRP A 3 3.41 -16.34 8.20
N LYS A 4 4.11 -17.18 8.96
CA LYS A 4 5.14 -18.10 8.46
C LYS A 4 4.61 -19.20 7.56
N THR A 5 3.32 -19.52 7.65
CA THR A 5 2.67 -20.60 6.89
C THR A 5 1.47 -20.13 6.05
N ALA A 6 0.97 -18.91 6.31
CA ALA A 6 -0.10 -18.31 5.53
C ALA A 6 0.40 -17.84 4.16
N TYR A 7 -0.48 -17.70 3.21
CA TYR A 7 -0.20 -17.20 1.85
C TYR A 7 0.97 -17.88 1.12
N ARG A 8 1.22 -19.16 1.39
CA ARG A 8 2.24 -19.92 0.65
C ARG A 8 1.67 -20.39 -0.69
N SER A 9 2.38 -20.08 -1.76
CA SER A 9 2.10 -20.65 -3.07
C SER A 9 2.71 -22.06 -3.18
N ILE A 10 2.33 -22.80 -4.23
CA ILE A 10 2.84 -24.14 -4.50
C ILE A 10 4.38 -24.19 -4.60
N TYR A 11 5.04 -23.09 -5.00
CA TYR A 11 6.51 -23.02 -5.10
C TYR A 11 7.20 -23.16 -3.73
N TYR A 12 6.48 -22.82 -2.64
CA TYR A 12 7.01 -22.80 -1.27
C TYR A 12 6.30 -23.80 -0.36
N ASP A 13 5.51 -24.69 -0.93
CA ASP A 13 4.92 -25.80 -0.18
C ASP A 13 6.05 -26.69 0.35
N GLY A 14 6.05 -26.95 1.65
CA GLY A 14 7.14 -27.69 2.32
C GLY A 14 8.44 -26.90 2.58
N ALA A 15 8.54 -25.63 2.17
CA ALA A 15 9.69 -24.80 2.54
C ALA A 15 9.76 -24.56 4.06
N PRO A 16 10.98 -24.45 4.65
CA PRO A 16 11.12 -24.15 6.06
C PRO A 16 10.44 -22.81 6.42
N GLU A 17 10.04 -22.67 7.68
CA GLU A 17 9.51 -21.39 8.17
C GLU A 17 10.59 -20.31 8.12
N PRO A 18 10.27 -19.11 7.61
CA PRO A 18 11.21 -18.01 7.62
C PRO A 18 11.49 -17.52 9.04
N ALA A 19 12.69 -17.01 9.28
CA ALA A 19 13.03 -16.31 10.50
C ALA A 19 12.24 -15.01 10.63
N ASP A 20 11.99 -14.57 11.86
CA ASP A 20 11.38 -13.26 12.07
C ASP A 20 12.28 -12.14 11.53
N PRO A 21 11.74 -11.17 10.79
CA PRO A 21 12.52 -10.06 10.28
C PRO A 21 13.02 -9.18 11.42
N ASN A 22 14.27 -8.69 11.30
CA ASN A 22 14.84 -7.76 12.26
C ASN A 22 14.34 -6.32 11.97
N LEU A 23 13.33 -5.89 12.73
CA LEU A 23 12.63 -4.63 12.55
C LEU A 23 12.98 -3.63 13.66
N THR A 24 14.02 -2.84 13.47
CA THR A 24 14.41 -1.77 14.41
C THR A 24 14.05 -0.40 13.82
N LYS A 25 13.89 0.62 14.65
CA LYS A 25 13.58 1.98 14.19
C LYS A 25 14.67 2.59 13.31
N GLU A 26 15.92 2.12 13.45
CA GLU A 26 17.06 2.60 12.67
C GLU A 26 17.12 2.00 11.26
N ASN A 27 16.44 0.87 11.03
CA ASN A 27 16.52 0.14 9.75
C ASN A 27 15.19 -0.09 9.06
N THR A 28 14.06 0.31 9.68
CA THR A 28 12.71 -0.01 9.20
C THR A 28 11.88 1.24 9.01
N ALA A 29 11.20 1.33 7.88
CA ALA A 29 10.22 2.38 7.60
C ALA A 29 8.85 1.79 7.25
N LEU A 30 7.79 2.53 7.60
CA LEU A 30 6.44 2.30 7.11
C LEU A 30 6.22 3.10 5.82
N LEU A 31 5.75 2.46 4.76
CA LEU A 31 5.36 3.09 3.51
C LEU A 31 3.87 2.90 3.25
N LEU A 32 3.12 3.99 3.31
CA LEU A 32 1.70 4.02 2.97
C LEU A 32 1.50 4.40 1.50
N ILE A 33 0.80 3.56 0.73
CA ILE A 33 0.69 3.66 -0.72
C ILE A 33 -0.75 3.98 -1.12
N ASP A 34 -0.97 5.12 -1.79
CA ASP A 34 -2.14 5.54 -2.56
C ASP A 34 -3.50 5.53 -1.83
N VAL A 35 -3.55 5.65 -0.52
CA VAL A 35 -4.83 5.80 0.19
C VAL A 35 -5.33 7.24 0.05
N GLN A 36 -5.85 7.56 -1.16
CA GLN A 36 -6.18 8.91 -1.62
C GLN A 36 -7.69 9.13 -1.76
N ASN A 37 -8.12 10.38 -1.64
CA ASN A 37 -9.53 10.78 -1.67
C ASN A 37 -10.28 10.29 -2.92
N THR A 38 -9.62 10.25 -4.08
CA THR A 38 -10.24 9.80 -5.34
C THR A 38 -10.87 8.42 -5.26
N TYR A 39 -10.30 7.51 -4.45
CA TYR A 39 -10.79 6.14 -4.32
C TYR A 39 -11.96 5.99 -3.33
N PHE A 40 -12.32 7.06 -2.61
CA PHE A 40 -13.37 7.06 -1.59
C PHE A 40 -14.54 7.96 -1.91
N THR A 41 -14.41 8.80 -2.94
CA THR A 41 -15.49 9.65 -3.42
C THR A 41 -16.48 8.79 -4.20
N ARG A 42 -17.70 8.65 -3.68
CA ARG A 42 -18.80 7.90 -4.33
C ARG A 42 -20.00 8.81 -4.55
N LEU A 43 -20.61 8.69 -5.71
CA LEU A 43 -21.89 9.32 -5.98
C LEU A 43 -23.03 8.61 -5.24
N GLU A 44 -24.15 9.30 -5.03
CA GLU A 44 -25.35 8.69 -4.49
C GLU A 44 -25.86 7.58 -5.43
N ARG A 45 -25.95 6.36 -4.94
CA ARG A 45 -26.34 5.19 -5.74
C ARG A 45 -27.67 5.39 -6.47
N ALA A 46 -28.63 6.05 -5.82
CA ALA A 46 -29.97 6.31 -6.40
C ALA A 46 -29.95 7.27 -7.61
N SER A 47 -28.88 8.07 -7.77
CA SER A 47 -28.71 8.99 -8.91
C SER A 47 -28.07 8.33 -10.14
N LEU A 48 -27.63 7.08 -10.02
CA LEU A 48 -26.88 6.37 -11.05
C LEU A 48 -27.82 5.59 -11.99
N SER A 49 -27.41 5.44 -13.24
CA SER A 49 -28.05 4.52 -14.19
C SER A 49 -27.87 3.06 -13.74
N ALA A 50 -28.66 2.14 -14.30
CA ALA A 50 -28.59 0.72 -13.93
C ALA A 50 -27.20 0.11 -14.13
N ASP A 51 -26.46 0.52 -15.19
CA ASP A 51 -25.11 0.05 -15.45
C ASP A 51 -24.09 0.59 -14.44
N GLU A 52 -24.21 1.85 -14.06
CA GLU A 52 -23.39 2.47 -13.04
C GLU A 52 -23.69 1.89 -11.65
N GLN A 53 -24.94 1.58 -11.35
CA GLN A 53 -25.30 0.89 -10.10
C GLN A 53 -24.66 -0.49 -10.02
N ARG A 54 -24.63 -1.27 -11.10
CA ARG A 54 -23.92 -2.56 -11.13
C ARG A 54 -22.42 -2.39 -10.83
N ARG A 55 -21.79 -1.40 -11.42
CA ARG A 55 -20.37 -1.10 -11.13
C ARG A 55 -20.18 -0.62 -9.68
N TYR A 56 -21.07 0.25 -9.22
CA TYR A 56 -21.09 0.71 -7.83
C TYR A 56 -21.16 -0.45 -6.85
N ASP A 57 -22.06 -1.39 -7.08
CA ASP A 57 -22.27 -2.57 -6.24
C ASP A 57 -21.06 -3.52 -6.29
N ALA A 58 -20.43 -3.69 -7.46
CA ALA A 58 -19.23 -4.49 -7.63
C ALA A 58 -18.03 -3.96 -6.82
N TRP A 59 -17.95 -2.65 -6.58
CA TRP A 59 -16.92 -2.01 -5.76
C TRP A 59 -17.26 -1.97 -4.26
N SER A 60 -18.46 -2.35 -3.85
CA SER A 60 -18.87 -2.29 -2.44
C SER A 60 -17.98 -3.11 -1.51
N PRO A 61 -17.54 -4.33 -1.83
CA PRO A 61 -16.61 -5.08 -0.98
C PRO A 61 -15.29 -4.38 -0.71
N PHE A 62 -14.73 -3.68 -1.72
CA PHE A 62 -13.55 -2.84 -1.53
C PHE A 62 -13.80 -1.71 -0.53
N HIS A 63 -14.88 -0.95 -0.72
CA HIS A 63 -15.20 0.19 0.15
C HIS A 63 -15.51 -0.23 1.59
N GLU A 64 -16.20 -1.37 1.76
CA GLU A 64 -16.47 -1.95 3.09
C GLU A 64 -15.17 -2.35 3.78
N ARG A 65 -14.29 -3.10 3.09
CA ARG A 65 -12.97 -3.48 3.62
C ARG A 65 -12.13 -2.27 3.99
N MET A 66 -12.10 -1.25 3.14
CA MET A 66 -11.36 -0.02 3.42
C MET A 66 -11.88 0.69 4.67
N ARG A 67 -13.20 0.88 4.78
CA ARG A 67 -13.81 1.59 5.90
C ARG A 67 -13.69 0.84 7.22
N GLU A 68 -13.91 -0.49 7.19
CA GLU A 68 -14.06 -1.29 8.41
C GLU A 68 -12.75 -1.91 8.90
N ILE A 69 -11.82 -2.14 8.00
CA ILE A 69 -10.56 -2.84 8.32
C ILE A 69 -9.34 -1.98 8.01
N VAL A 70 -9.13 -1.63 6.72
CA VAL A 70 -7.84 -1.10 6.26
C VAL A 70 -7.54 0.26 6.86
N ILE A 71 -8.44 1.24 6.75
CA ILE A 71 -8.20 2.60 7.28
C ILE A 71 -8.02 2.56 8.81
N PRO A 72 -8.89 1.90 9.60
CA PRO A 72 -8.69 1.79 11.05
C PRO A 72 -7.37 1.12 11.44
N ARG A 73 -7.02 -0.01 10.80
CA ARG A 73 -5.78 -0.74 11.09
C ARG A 73 -4.53 0.05 10.67
N THR A 74 -4.58 0.68 9.50
CA THR A 74 -3.47 1.52 9.02
C THR A 74 -3.26 2.73 9.92
N ARG A 75 -4.34 3.38 10.40
CA ARG A 75 -4.25 4.49 11.36
C ARG A 75 -3.61 4.07 12.68
N GLU A 76 -3.99 2.89 13.19
CA GLU A 76 -3.40 2.32 14.40
C GLU A 76 -1.91 2.03 14.19
N LEU A 77 -1.55 1.37 13.07
CA LEU A 77 -0.17 1.04 12.72
C LEU A 77 0.69 2.29 12.54
N LEU A 78 0.19 3.30 11.81
CA LEU A 78 0.84 4.58 11.62
C LEU A 78 1.10 5.30 12.95
N GLY A 79 0.10 5.30 13.85
CA GLY A 79 0.26 5.83 15.21
C GLY A 79 1.34 5.10 16.00
N LEU A 80 1.41 3.77 15.87
CA LEU A 80 2.41 2.95 16.54
C LEU A 80 3.84 3.27 16.05
N PHE A 81 4.04 3.35 14.74
CA PHE A 81 5.34 3.70 14.16
C PHE A 81 5.79 5.09 14.62
N ARG A 82 4.92 6.10 14.52
CA ARG A 82 5.19 7.47 14.98
C ARG A 82 5.57 7.54 16.45
N ASN A 83 4.79 6.88 17.31
CA ASN A 83 5.01 6.93 18.76
C ASN A 83 6.31 6.22 19.20
N ASN A 84 6.87 5.36 18.38
CA ASN A 84 8.12 4.63 18.65
C ASN A 84 9.31 5.15 17.83
N GLY A 85 9.15 6.26 17.11
CA GLY A 85 10.24 6.92 16.39
C GLY A 85 10.72 6.19 15.13
N TYR A 86 9.83 5.40 14.50
CA TYR A 86 10.09 4.81 13.18
C TYR A 86 9.79 5.83 12.09
N GLU A 87 10.51 5.73 10.97
CA GLU A 87 10.21 6.51 9.78
C GLU A 87 8.85 6.13 9.17
N CYS A 88 8.06 7.15 8.83
CA CYS A 88 6.79 7.02 8.13
C CYS A 88 6.86 7.78 6.81
N LEU A 89 6.70 7.06 5.71
CA LEU A 89 6.72 7.61 4.35
C LEU A 89 5.40 7.32 3.64
N PHE A 90 5.10 8.18 2.69
CA PHE A 90 3.88 8.10 1.90
C PHE A 90 4.22 8.14 0.42
N ALA A 91 3.53 7.33 -0.36
CA ALA A 91 3.52 7.43 -1.81
C ALA A 91 2.09 7.72 -2.27
N ARG A 92 1.95 8.65 -3.20
CA ARG A 92 0.65 8.91 -3.84
C ARG A 92 0.79 8.96 -5.34
N ILE A 93 -0.16 8.36 -6.05
CA ILE A 93 -0.23 8.46 -7.49
C ILE A 93 -0.83 9.80 -7.88
N ALA A 94 -0.06 10.62 -8.60
CA ALA A 94 -0.50 11.92 -9.07
C ALA A 94 0.38 12.39 -10.24
N CYS A 95 -0.10 13.35 -11.02
CA CYS A 95 0.69 13.98 -12.07
C CYS A 95 1.15 15.38 -11.66
N HIS A 96 2.32 15.77 -12.14
CA HIS A 96 2.89 17.10 -11.88
C HIS A 96 2.25 18.19 -12.75
N THR A 97 1.65 17.81 -13.86
CA THR A 97 1.04 18.73 -14.82
C THR A 97 -0.48 18.61 -14.81
N MET A 98 -1.19 19.73 -14.95
CA MET A 98 -2.65 19.76 -14.92
C MET A 98 -3.32 18.87 -15.98
N ASN A 99 -2.68 18.71 -17.15
CA ASN A 99 -3.18 17.84 -18.23
C ASN A 99 -2.63 16.40 -18.17
N GLY A 100 -1.81 16.06 -17.16
CA GLY A 100 -1.28 14.72 -16.93
C GLY A 100 -0.37 14.18 -18.04
N ARG A 101 0.32 15.06 -18.81
CA ARG A 101 1.24 14.64 -19.89
C ARG A 101 2.44 13.84 -19.38
N ASP A 102 2.77 13.99 -18.11
CA ASP A 102 3.86 13.30 -17.38
C ASP A 102 3.49 11.92 -16.84
N ARG A 103 2.23 11.49 -16.96
CA ARG A 103 1.80 10.15 -16.55
C ARG A 103 2.43 9.07 -17.44
N SER A 104 2.60 7.86 -16.90
CA SER A 104 3.03 6.69 -17.66
C SER A 104 2.04 6.37 -18.78
N LEU A 105 2.46 5.56 -19.76
CA LEU A 105 1.61 5.16 -20.87
C LEU A 105 0.34 4.44 -20.38
N SER A 106 0.49 3.50 -19.45
CA SER A 106 -0.64 2.78 -18.85
C SER A 106 -1.64 3.71 -18.16
N GLN A 107 -1.15 4.76 -17.47
CA GLN A 107 -1.99 5.75 -16.78
C GLN A 107 -2.74 6.70 -17.72
N LYS A 108 -2.44 6.68 -19.03
CA LYS A 108 -3.10 7.49 -20.06
C LYS A 108 -4.09 6.69 -20.91
N MET A 109 -4.22 5.39 -20.70
CA MET A 109 -5.02 4.51 -21.57
C MET A 109 -6.51 4.87 -21.52
N PRO A 110 -7.10 5.37 -22.62
CA PRO A 110 -8.51 5.71 -22.66
C PRO A 110 -9.40 4.48 -22.40
N GLY A 111 -10.48 4.66 -21.66
CA GLY A 111 -11.49 3.64 -21.45
C GLY A 111 -11.28 2.75 -20.25
N TRP A 112 -10.05 2.59 -19.71
CA TRP A 112 -9.85 1.75 -18.53
C TRP A 112 -8.90 2.32 -17.46
N ASN A 113 -7.86 3.03 -17.80
CA ASN A 113 -6.89 3.52 -16.81
C ASN A 113 -6.53 5.00 -17.00
N ASN A 114 -7.49 5.81 -17.44
CA ASN A 114 -7.27 7.22 -17.62
C ASN A 114 -7.41 8.00 -16.31
N LEU A 115 -6.49 7.75 -15.37
CA LEU A 115 -6.48 8.39 -14.07
C LEU A 115 -5.77 9.76 -14.15
N LEU A 116 -6.53 10.85 -14.09
CA LEU A 116 -5.99 12.21 -14.10
C LEU A 116 -6.11 12.83 -12.70
N LEU A 117 -5.01 12.88 -12.00
CA LEU A 117 -4.90 13.37 -10.62
C LEU A 117 -3.77 14.40 -10.50
N PRO A 118 -3.99 15.68 -10.86
CA PRO A 118 -3.00 16.72 -10.62
C PRO A 118 -2.64 16.80 -9.13
N LYS A 119 -1.35 16.87 -8.82
CA LYS A 119 -0.82 16.68 -7.45
C LYS A 119 -1.35 17.66 -6.39
N ASP A 120 -1.83 18.83 -6.81
CA ASP A 120 -2.31 19.88 -5.91
C ASP A 120 -3.84 19.87 -5.75
N GLU A 121 -4.54 18.99 -6.47
CA GLU A 121 -6.00 18.84 -6.40
C GLU A 121 -6.44 17.92 -5.26
N ALA A 122 -7.61 18.19 -4.68
CA ALA A 122 -8.14 17.43 -3.55
C ALA A 122 -8.28 15.92 -3.80
N PRO A 123 -8.67 15.42 -4.99
CA PRO A 123 -8.73 13.97 -5.26
C PRO A 123 -7.39 13.25 -5.13
N SER A 124 -6.26 13.95 -5.38
CA SER A 124 -4.92 13.38 -5.30
C SER A 124 -4.35 13.37 -3.88
N GLN A 125 -5.00 14.02 -2.91
CA GLN A 125 -4.52 14.04 -1.54
C GLN A 125 -4.88 12.73 -0.81
N LEU A 126 -4.08 12.39 0.20
CA LEU A 126 -4.36 11.28 1.09
C LEU A 126 -5.64 11.54 1.89
N VAL A 127 -6.32 10.48 2.33
CA VAL A 127 -7.53 10.61 3.16
C VAL A 127 -7.21 11.29 4.49
N ALA A 128 -8.19 11.98 5.07
CA ALA A 128 -8.01 12.79 6.27
C ALA A 128 -7.45 12.00 7.46
N GLU A 129 -7.84 10.73 7.60
CA GLU A 129 -7.45 9.84 8.68
C GLU A 129 -5.97 9.45 8.65
N LEU A 130 -5.31 9.56 7.47
CA LEU A 130 -3.96 9.07 7.22
C LEU A 130 -3.03 10.17 6.67
N GLN A 131 -3.30 11.41 7.02
CA GLN A 131 -2.47 12.54 6.59
C GLN A 131 -1.04 12.47 7.16
N PRO A 132 -0.04 12.85 6.36
CA PRO A 132 1.32 13.07 6.85
C PRO A 132 1.36 14.11 7.96
N ARG A 133 2.34 14.01 8.85
CA ARG A 133 2.56 14.97 9.94
C ARG A 133 3.97 15.56 9.88
N GLY A 134 4.09 16.83 10.21
CA GLY A 134 5.40 17.50 10.28
C GLY A 134 6.13 17.41 8.94
N ASP A 135 7.31 16.80 8.98
CA ASP A 135 8.22 16.62 7.86
C ASP A 135 8.21 15.19 7.27
N GLU A 136 7.19 14.41 7.58
CA GLU A 136 7.03 13.08 6.98
C GLU A 136 7.00 13.15 5.45
N ILE A 137 7.79 12.28 4.82
CA ILE A 137 8.07 12.38 3.39
C ILE A 137 6.93 11.82 2.56
N VAL A 138 6.46 12.63 1.61
CA VAL A 138 5.45 12.24 0.61
C VAL A 138 6.08 12.19 -0.77
N VAL A 139 6.10 11.01 -1.38
CA VAL A 139 6.58 10.82 -2.75
C VAL A 139 5.41 10.86 -3.72
N THR A 140 5.51 11.73 -4.73
CA THR A 140 4.54 11.75 -5.85
C THR A 140 5.08 10.86 -6.98
N LYS A 141 4.29 9.85 -7.36
CA LYS A 141 4.62 8.92 -8.44
C LYS A 141 3.64 9.05 -9.60
N THR A 142 4.14 8.95 -10.82
CA THR A 142 3.36 9.04 -12.08
C THR A 142 3.14 7.67 -12.72
N THR A 143 3.42 6.60 -11.99
CA THR A 143 3.24 5.20 -12.37
C THR A 143 2.92 4.35 -11.13
N ASP A 144 2.77 3.04 -11.28
CA ASP A 144 2.30 2.16 -10.19
C ASP A 144 3.33 1.99 -9.08
N SER A 145 4.58 1.64 -9.41
CA SER A 145 5.63 1.51 -8.39
C SER A 145 6.04 2.86 -7.78
N ALA A 146 6.17 2.89 -6.46
CA ALA A 146 6.67 4.06 -5.75
C ALA A 146 8.17 4.32 -5.98
N LEU A 147 8.93 3.34 -6.50
CA LEU A 147 10.35 3.51 -6.80
C LEU A 147 10.60 3.98 -8.22
N THR A 148 9.78 3.54 -9.18
CA THR A 148 9.99 3.82 -10.59
C THR A 148 9.77 5.31 -10.88
N GLY A 149 10.84 5.98 -11.32
CA GLY A 149 10.81 7.39 -11.68
C GLY A 149 10.72 8.37 -10.50
N THR A 150 10.92 7.90 -9.27
CA THR A 150 10.99 8.74 -8.08
C THR A 150 12.36 8.66 -7.41
N ASN A 151 12.58 9.49 -6.41
CA ASN A 151 13.79 9.45 -5.59
C ASN A 151 13.65 8.58 -4.32
N LEU A 152 12.58 7.78 -4.20
CA LEU A 152 12.30 7.02 -2.97
C LEU A 152 13.45 6.07 -2.60
N ARG A 153 14.05 5.37 -3.58
CA ARG A 153 15.21 4.50 -3.33
C ARG A 153 16.35 5.24 -2.65
N LEU A 154 16.68 6.42 -3.17
CA LEU A 154 17.76 7.25 -2.61
C LEU A 154 17.41 7.74 -1.19
N ILE A 155 16.16 8.15 -0.98
CA ILE A 155 15.65 8.57 0.33
C ILE A 155 15.81 7.43 1.34
N LEU A 156 15.30 6.23 1.04
CA LEU A 156 15.40 5.06 1.91
C LEU A 156 16.88 4.74 2.25
N THR A 157 17.75 4.80 1.24
CA THR A 157 19.19 4.56 1.41
C THR A 157 19.83 5.61 2.33
N ASN A 158 19.52 6.89 2.15
CA ASN A 158 20.07 7.98 2.96
C ASN A 158 19.58 7.93 4.41
N LEU A 159 18.35 7.46 4.63
CA LEU A 159 17.78 7.24 5.97
C LEU A 159 18.31 5.96 6.64
N GLY A 160 19.13 5.15 5.95
CA GLY A 160 19.64 3.89 6.49
C GLY A 160 18.65 2.74 6.51
N ILE A 161 17.49 2.91 5.86
CA ILE A 161 16.43 1.90 5.83
C ILE A 161 16.91 0.66 5.07
N LYS A 162 16.63 -0.51 5.65
CA LYS A 162 16.91 -1.83 5.08
C LYS A 162 15.64 -2.63 4.85
N THR A 163 14.60 -2.36 5.64
CA THR A 163 13.30 -3.05 5.54
C THR A 163 12.17 -2.03 5.41
N VAL A 164 11.28 -2.26 4.46
CA VAL A 164 10.10 -1.42 4.23
C VAL A 164 8.85 -2.22 4.54
N VAL A 165 8.04 -1.70 5.47
CA VAL A 165 6.71 -2.22 5.80
C VAL A 165 5.71 -1.52 4.89
N CYS A 166 5.11 -2.24 3.96
CA CYS A 166 4.20 -1.73 2.94
C CYS A 166 2.74 -1.94 3.32
N CYS A 167 1.92 -0.91 3.15
CA CYS A 167 0.47 -0.97 3.26
C CYS A 167 -0.18 0.00 2.26
N GLY A 168 -1.50 -0.15 2.01
CA GLY A 168 -2.24 0.72 1.11
C GLY A 168 -2.97 -0.01 -0.01
N ILE A 169 -3.15 0.66 -1.15
CA ILE A 169 -3.96 0.18 -2.28
C ILE A 169 -3.28 0.39 -3.65
N PHE A 170 -3.69 -0.36 -4.69
CA PHE A 170 -4.35 -1.65 -4.56
C PHE A 170 -3.32 -2.73 -4.37
N THR A 171 -3.65 -3.77 -3.59
CA THR A 171 -2.73 -4.87 -3.28
C THR A 171 -2.10 -5.45 -4.54
N ASP A 172 -2.91 -5.68 -5.57
CA ASP A 172 -2.57 -6.28 -6.87
C ASP A 172 -2.01 -5.29 -7.90
N GLN A 173 -1.86 -4.02 -7.56
CA GLN A 173 -1.36 -2.97 -8.46
C GLN A 173 -0.19 -2.21 -7.82
N CYS A 174 -0.44 -1.01 -7.28
CA CYS A 174 0.62 -0.14 -6.76
C CYS A 174 1.39 -0.75 -5.59
N VAL A 175 0.72 -1.48 -4.68
CA VAL A 175 1.40 -2.17 -3.57
C VAL A 175 2.31 -3.26 -4.13
N SER A 176 1.78 -4.18 -4.93
CA SER A 176 2.55 -5.28 -5.53
C SER A 176 3.70 -4.78 -6.40
N SER A 177 3.46 -3.77 -7.24
CA SER A 177 4.50 -3.17 -8.08
C SER A 177 5.63 -2.55 -7.25
N THR A 178 5.28 -1.86 -6.16
CA THR A 178 6.26 -1.28 -5.23
C THR A 178 7.04 -2.36 -4.49
N VAL A 179 6.36 -3.39 -4.00
CA VAL A 179 6.97 -4.55 -3.30
C VAL A 179 8.01 -5.24 -4.16
N ARG A 180 7.69 -5.54 -5.42
CA ARG A 180 8.63 -6.16 -6.36
C ARG A 180 9.85 -5.26 -6.60
N SER A 181 9.62 -3.97 -6.84
CA SER A 181 10.72 -3.02 -7.05
C SER A 181 11.62 -2.90 -5.82
N LEU A 182 11.06 -2.87 -4.61
CA LEU A 182 11.84 -2.84 -3.36
C LEU A 182 12.69 -4.10 -3.20
N ALA A 183 12.11 -5.29 -3.45
CA ALA A 183 12.83 -6.55 -3.36
C ALA A 183 13.96 -6.65 -4.38
N ASP A 184 13.71 -6.26 -5.63
CA ASP A 184 14.71 -6.25 -6.71
C ASP A 184 15.84 -5.25 -6.43
N GLU A 185 15.58 -4.18 -5.67
CA GLU A 185 16.56 -3.19 -5.20
C GLU A 185 17.22 -3.59 -3.86
N SER A 186 17.02 -4.84 -3.40
CA SER A 186 17.64 -5.45 -2.20
C SER A 186 17.19 -4.88 -0.86
N PHE A 187 15.96 -4.36 -0.78
CA PHE A 187 15.30 -4.08 0.50
C PHE A 187 14.58 -5.33 1.02
N GLY A 188 14.60 -5.55 2.33
CA GLY A 188 13.63 -6.43 2.98
C GLY A 188 12.23 -5.81 2.89
N VAL A 189 11.23 -6.64 2.63
CA VAL A 189 9.85 -6.12 2.49
C VAL A 189 8.89 -6.94 3.35
N VAL A 190 8.04 -6.22 4.08
CA VAL A 190 6.89 -6.77 4.80
C VAL A 190 5.63 -6.14 4.24
N VAL A 191 4.63 -6.95 3.90
CA VAL A 191 3.30 -6.47 3.52
C VAL A 191 2.33 -6.76 4.65
N VAL A 192 1.62 -5.72 5.11
CA VAL A 192 0.62 -5.84 6.18
C VAL A 192 -0.74 -6.06 5.56
N GLU A 193 -1.21 -7.31 5.55
CA GLU A 193 -2.37 -7.74 4.75
C GLU A 193 -3.68 -7.06 5.16
N ASP A 194 -3.91 -6.85 6.45
CA ASP A 194 -5.10 -6.17 6.98
C ASP A 194 -5.01 -4.63 6.90
N CYS A 195 -3.88 -4.11 6.40
CA CYS A 195 -3.67 -2.72 5.99
C CYS A 195 -3.64 -2.54 4.47
N CYS A 196 -4.08 -3.56 3.70
CA CYS A 196 -4.14 -3.53 2.24
C CYS A 196 -5.51 -3.96 1.72
N ALA A 197 -5.87 -3.49 0.52
CA ALA A 197 -7.06 -3.93 -0.22
C ALA A 197 -6.81 -3.94 -1.73
N ALA A 198 -7.49 -4.84 -2.43
CA ALA A 198 -7.65 -4.86 -3.88
C ALA A 198 -9.13 -4.63 -4.25
N GLY A 199 -9.44 -4.56 -5.53
CA GLY A 199 -10.81 -4.39 -6.02
C GLY A 199 -11.79 -5.46 -5.51
N THR A 200 -11.29 -6.67 -5.25
CA THR A 200 -12.03 -7.76 -4.58
C THR A 200 -11.16 -8.45 -3.54
N ASN A 201 -11.78 -9.11 -2.56
CA ASN A 201 -11.06 -9.92 -1.57
C ASN A 201 -10.34 -11.12 -2.22
N GLU A 202 -10.85 -11.62 -3.35
CA GLU A 202 -10.20 -12.70 -4.10
C GLU A 202 -8.89 -12.23 -4.74
N LEU A 203 -8.90 -11.10 -5.46
CA LEU A 203 -7.69 -10.50 -6.03
C LEU A 203 -6.67 -10.17 -4.95
N HIS A 204 -7.12 -9.57 -3.83
CA HIS A 204 -6.26 -9.29 -2.69
C HIS A 204 -5.54 -10.55 -2.19
N ARG A 205 -6.30 -11.62 -1.91
CA ARG A 205 -5.72 -12.86 -1.40
C ARG A 205 -4.78 -13.54 -2.39
N LYS A 206 -5.15 -13.57 -3.68
CA LYS A 206 -4.30 -14.14 -4.74
C LYS A 206 -2.99 -13.40 -4.91
N GLU A 207 -3.01 -12.07 -4.90
CA GLU A 207 -1.77 -11.31 -5.00
C GLU A 207 -0.87 -11.52 -3.78
N LEU A 208 -1.42 -11.55 -2.58
CA LEU A 208 -0.63 -11.87 -1.38
C LEU A 208 0.05 -13.25 -1.48
N GLU A 209 -0.63 -14.25 -2.02
CA GLU A 209 -0.05 -15.57 -2.27
C GLU A 209 1.05 -15.52 -3.34
N ILE A 210 0.90 -14.69 -4.38
CA ILE A 210 1.87 -14.56 -5.47
C ILE A 210 3.16 -13.90 -4.99
N ILE A 211 3.06 -12.82 -4.19
CA ILE A 211 4.24 -12.04 -3.78
C ILE A 211 4.93 -12.58 -2.54
N ASN A 212 4.22 -13.39 -1.73
CA ASN A 212 4.76 -13.89 -0.47
C ASN A 212 5.95 -14.82 -0.69
N MET A 213 6.93 -14.74 0.19
CA MET A 213 8.19 -15.47 0.22
C MET A 213 9.19 -15.07 -0.87
N ILE A 214 8.75 -14.79 -2.11
CA ILE A 214 9.67 -14.41 -3.18
C ILE A 214 10.07 -12.93 -3.11
N TYR A 215 9.13 -12.03 -2.81
CA TYR A 215 9.39 -10.58 -2.78
C TYR A 215 9.24 -9.97 -1.38
N CYS A 216 8.45 -10.61 -0.52
CA CYS A 216 8.14 -10.05 0.79
C CYS A 216 7.73 -11.14 1.79
N HIS A 217 7.53 -10.74 3.05
CA HIS A 217 6.78 -11.51 4.02
C HIS A 217 5.42 -10.86 4.23
N VAL A 218 4.36 -11.65 4.06
CA VAL A 218 2.98 -11.22 4.29
C VAL A 218 2.57 -11.56 5.71
N MET A 219 2.11 -10.58 6.48
CA MET A 219 1.63 -10.79 7.84
C MET A 219 0.51 -9.81 8.20
N SER A 220 -0.23 -10.11 9.25
CA SER A 220 -1.22 -9.18 9.82
C SER A 220 -0.56 -8.09 10.66
N SER A 221 -1.27 -7.00 10.89
CA SER A 221 -0.80 -5.93 11.79
C SER A 221 -0.56 -6.42 13.22
N ILE A 222 -1.30 -7.43 13.67
CA ILE A 222 -1.12 -8.04 15.00
C ILE A 222 0.21 -8.80 15.07
N GLU A 223 0.52 -9.61 14.05
CA GLU A 223 1.77 -10.36 13.97
C GLU A 223 2.97 -9.44 13.85
N LEU A 224 2.87 -8.39 13.03
CA LEU A 224 3.91 -7.36 12.90
C LEU A 224 4.20 -6.70 14.25
N LYS A 225 3.17 -6.26 14.99
CA LYS A 225 3.33 -5.68 16.34
C LYS A 225 4.02 -6.63 17.29
N ALA A 226 3.68 -7.91 17.27
CA ALA A 226 4.31 -8.92 18.11
C ALA A 226 5.81 -9.08 17.79
N ILE A 227 6.18 -9.14 16.51
CA ILE A 227 7.59 -9.21 16.07
C ILE A 227 8.38 -7.97 16.49
N MET A 228 7.77 -6.79 16.37
CA MET A 228 8.41 -5.53 16.76
C MET A 228 8.48 -5.33 18.30
N GLY A 229 7.84 -6.18 19.09
CA GLY A 229 7.72 -6.00 20.54
C GLY A 229 6.88 -4.76 20.92
N LEU A 230 6.02 -4.30 20.03
CA LEU A 230 5.18 -3.12 20.20
C LEU A 230 3.74 -3.55 20.46
N GLY A 231 3.17 -3.19 21.61
CA GLY A 231 1.74 -3.39 21.86
C GLY A 231 1.35 -4.37 22.95
N LEU A 232 2.28 -4.77 23.82
CA LEU A 232 2.00 -5.49 25.07
C LEU A 232 2.23 -4.54 26.27
N LYS A 233 1.42 -3.48 26.35
CA LYS A 233 1.26 -2.73 27.61
C LYS A 233 -0.21 -2.60 27.93
#